data_3bbf91f0b7ebd1bea33b7fdc10435b76
#
_entry.id   3bbf91f0b7ebd1bea33b7fdc10435b76
#
_cell.length_a   1.000
_cell.length_b   1.000
_cell.length_c   1.000
_cell.angle_alpha   90.00
_cell.angle_beta   90.00
_cell.angle_gamma   90.00
#
_symmetry.space_group_name_H-M   'P 1'
#
loop_
_entity.id
_entity.type
_entity.pdbx_description
1 polymer ?
#
loop_
_entity_poly.entity_id
_entity_poly.type
_entity_poly.pdbx_seq_one_letter_code
_entity_poly.pdbx_strand_id
1 'polypeptide(L)'
;MAVVMSPPLLIADEPTTALDVITQAQVLRLLRELVRARNMGLVLVTHDLAVMAQLADRVAVMHEGEIVEQGATPELLRGPRHPYTAALLAAAALTPKRVARQVSSPAVLEACGIIRDYPRRRRSLWRAAAPLRAVDDVSLSVHAGETVGLVGESGSGKSSLLKVILALERSQTGQVRLLGEEFSSAAGNLHRLRRAIQAVFQDPYGSFDPKWTVERLITEPFFLLNAPPQGAERRRRIAVVLEQVGLSAADAQRLPHEFSGGERQRIAIARALITEPAVIAFDEAVSALDVLLREQILELLAQLAERLNVAYLFVSHDLQVIRAIADRVYVMQQGRIVEEGSTESVFASPRHAYTQALIAATPKLPVN
;
A
#
# COMPACT_ATOMS: atom_id res chain seq x y z
N MET A 1 12.06 -25.91 -8.80
CA MET A 1 12.93 -26.27 -9.95
C MET A 1 14.41 -26.06 -9.63
N ALA A 2 14.87 -24.90 -9.22
CA ALA A 2 16.30 -24.61 -8.97
C ALA A 2 17.01 -25.61 -8.04
N VAL A 3 16.31 -26.22 -7.07
CA VAL A 3 16.87 -27.14 -6.07
C VAL A 3 16.92 -28.62 -6.51
N VAL A 4 16.32 -28.95 -7.66
CA VAL A 4 16.19 -30.36 -8.13
C VAL A 4 17.55 -30.99 -8.38
N MET A 5 18.49 -30.23 -8.93
CA MET A 5 19.86 -30.69 -9.27
C MET A 5 20.83 -30.62 -8.09
N SER A 6 20.34 -30.33 -6.87
CA SER A 6 21.15 -30.20 -5.65
C SER A 6 22.39 -29.32 -5.83
N PRO A 7 22.25 -28.07 -6.28
CA PRO A 7 23.36 -27.16 -6.51
C PRO A 7 24.10 -26.86 -5.20
N PRO A 8 25.43 -26.62 -5.21
CA PRO A 8 26.14 -26.19 -4.02
C PRO A 8 25.80 -24.76 -3.58
N LEU A 9 25.27 -23.93 -4.50
CA LEU A 9 24.87 -22.53 -4.25
C LEU A 9 23.51 -22.26 -4.88
N LEU A 10 22.61 -21.66 -4.09
CA LEU A 10 21.33 -21.14 -4.54
C LEU A 10 21.38 -19.61 -4.53
N ILE A 11 21.00 -18.97 -5.64
CA ILE A 11 20.82 -17.52 -5.71
C ILE A 11 19.31 -17.28 -5.77
N ALA A 12 18.79 -16.48 -4.86
CA ALA A 12 17.40 -16.10 -4.78
C ALA A 12 17.29 -14.57 -4.84
N ASP A 13 16.73 -14.09 -5.95
CA ASP A 13 16.49 -12.67 -6.20
C ASP A 13 15.04 -12.34 -5.86
N GLU A 14 14.86 -11.57 -4.80
CA GLU A 14 13.55 -11.16 -4.23
C GLU A 14 12.51 -12.31 -4.16
N PRO A 15 12.82 -13.47 -3.58
CA PRO A 15 11.96 -14.65 -3.68
C PRO A 15 10.62 -14.52 -2.96
N THR A 16 10.43 -13.47 -2.20
CA THR A 16 9.21 -13.20 -1.41
C THR A 16 8.46 -11.95 -1.86
N THR A 17 8.94 -11.25 -2.87
CA THR A 17 8.26 -10.09 -3.45
C THR A 17 6.87 -10.49 -3.98
N ALA A 18 5.88 -9.68 -3.71
CA ALA A 18 4.46 -9.91 -4.03
C ALA A 18 3.79 -11.10 -3.28
N LEU A 19 4.42 -11.67 -2.26
CA LEU A 19 3.79 -12.63 -1.36
C LEU A 19 3.18 -11.91 -0.14
N ASP A 20 2.04 -12.42 0.34
CA ASP A 20 1.54 -12.01 1.64
C ASP A 20 2.46 -12.51 2.78
N VAL A 21 2.35 -11.87 3.94
CA VAL A 21 3.25 -12.06 5.08
C VAL A 21 3.30 -13.52 5.58
N ILE A 22 2.18 -14.24 5.56
CA ILE A 22 2.12 -15.64 6.01
C ILE A 22 2.82 -16.55 5.01
N THR A 23 2.53 -16.39 3.72
CA THR A 23 3.19 -17.13 2.65
C THR A 23 4.68 -16.81 2.59
N GLN A 24 5.08 -15.55 2.77
CA GLN A 24 6.47 -15.12 2.89
C GLN A 24 7.19 -15.88 4.02
N ALA A 25 6.62 -15.89 5.23
CA ALA A 25 7.22 -16.60 6.37
C ALA A 25 7.38 -18.11 6.10
N GLN A 26 6.43 -18.73 5.41
CA GLN A 26 6.51 -20.16 5.03
C GLN A 26 7.64 -20.41 4.01
N VAL A 27 7.76 -19.57 2.98
CA VAL A 27 8.82 -19.68 1.96
C VAL A 27 10.20 -19.49 2.58
N LEU A 28 10.37 -18.48 3.45
CA LEU A 28 11.64 -18.23 4.14
C LEU A 28 12.05 -19.39 5.05
N ARG A 29 11.09 -19.98 5.77
CA ARG A 29 11.33 -21.17 6.57
C ARG A 29 11.77 -22.35 5.70
N LEU A 30 11.05 -22.61 4.61
CA LEU A 30 11.39 -23.66 3.64
C LEU A 30 12.79 -23.48 3.06
N LEU A 31 13.15 -22.25 2.66
CA LEU A 31 14.50 -21.94 2.14
C LEU A 31 15.58 -22.27 3.20
N ARG A 32 15.37 -21.86 4.44
CA ARG A 32 16.29 -22.14 5.56
C ARG A 32 16.46 -23.66 5.79
N GLU A 33 15.36 -24.39 5.80
CA GLU A 33 15.38 -25.86 5.96
C GLU A 33 16.12 -26.55 4.80
N LEU A 34 15.86 -26.14 3.56
CA LEU A 34 16.53 -26.71 2.37
C LEU A 34 18.04 -26.43 2.35
N VAL A 35 18.45 -25.20 2.65
CA VAL A 35 19.86 -24.80 2.72
C VAL A 35 20.60 -25.63 3.75
N ARG A 36 20.03 -25.79 4.96
CA ARG A 36 20.63 -26.61 6.04
C ARG A 36 20.65 -28.09 5.71
N ALA A 37 19.55 -28.66 5.23
CA ALA A 37 19.44 -30.09 4.95
C ALA A 37 20.37 -30.55 3.83
N ARG A 38 20.71 -29.67 2.88
CA ARG A 38 21.56 -29.99 1.73
C ARG A 38 22.96 -29.39 1.80
N ASN A 39 23.28 -28.71 2.91
CA ASN A 39 24.55 -28.00 3.10
C ASN A 39 24.91 -27.08 1.91
N MET A 40 23.92 -26.32 1.43
CA MET A 40 24.07 -25.38 0.29
C MET A 40 24.43 -23.98 0.81
N GLY A 41 25.16 -23.21 -0.01
CA GLY A 41 25.25 -21.77 0.13
C GLY A 41 23.95 -21.10 -0.35
N LEU A 42 23.56 -19.98 0.29
CA LEU A 42 22.44 -19.14 -0.16
C LEU A 42 22.94 -17.71 -0.34
N VAL A 43 22.74 -17.15 -1.53
CA VAL A 43 22.80 -15.71 -1.79
C VAL A 43 21.38 -15.22 -1.93
N LEU A 44 20.93 -14.38 -0.99
CA LEU A 44 19.62 -13.78 -0.99
C LEU A 44 19.74 -12.29 -1.34
N VAL A 45 19.12 -11.89 -2.45
CA VAL A 45 18.96 -10.47 -2.80
C VAL A 45 17.58 -10.03 -2.32
N THR A 46 17.53 -8.98 -1.52
CA THR A 46 16.28 -8.45 -0.96
C THR A 46 16.45 -6.99 -0.54
N HIS A 47 15.39 -6.21 -0.65
CA HIS A 47 15.29 -4.88 -0.04
C HIS A 47 14.66 -4.92 1.36
N ASP A 48 14.18 -6.08 1.82
CA ASP A 48 13.58 -6.26 3.15
C ASP A 48 14.66 -6.61 4.18
N LEU A 49 15.06 -5.61 4.97
CA LEU A 49 16.07 -5.76 6.01
C LEU A 49 15.65 -6.71 7.14
N ALA A 50 14.34 -6.83 7.41
CA ALA A 50 13.86 -7.74 8.43
C ALA A 50 13.93 -9.21 7.96
N VAL A 51 13.71 -9.45 6.66
CA VAL A 51 13.95 -10.76 6.03
C VAL A 51 15.43 -11.10 6.05
N MET A 52 16.29 -10.16 5.65
CA MET A 52 17.74 -10.31 5.70
C MET A 52 18.23 -10.65 7.11
N ALA A 53 17.77 -9.91 8.11
CA ALA A 53 18.15 -10.12 9.52
C ALA A 53 17.80 -11.52 10.06
N GLN A 54 16.74 -12.14 9.54
CA GLN A 54 16.31 -13.46 9.96
C GLN A 54 17.06 -14.62 9.29
N LEU A 55 17.58 -14.43 8.07
CA LEU A 55 18.10 -15.51 7.25
C LEU A 55 19.61 -15.46 7.04
N ALA A 56 20.19 -14.28 6.91
CA ALA A 56 21.56 -14.11 6.47
C ALA A 56 22.55 -14.12 7.65
N ASP A 57 23.62 -14.90 7.54
CA ASP A 57 24.75 -14.86 8.49
C ASP A 57 25.62 -13.62 8.23
N ARG A 58 25.78 -13.25 6.97
CA ARG A 58 26.54 -12.08 6.51
C ARG A 58 25.70 -11.27 5.54
N VAL A 59 25.94 -9.97 5.53
CA VAL A 59 25.25 -9.03 4.63
C VAL A 59 26.25 -8.16 3.90
N ALA A 60 25.91 -7.82 2.64
CA ALA A 60 26.56 -6.79 1.85
C ALA A 60 25.50 -5.77 1.45
N VAL A 61 25.70 -4.51 1.82
CA VAL A 61 24.82 -3.38 1.47
C VAL A 61 25.34 -2.77 0.19
N MET A 62 24.48 -2.68 -0.83
CA MET A 62 24.80 -2.07 -2.12
C MET A 62 24.11 -0.71 -2.27
N HIS A 63 24.82 0.26 -2.83
CA HIS A 63 24.32 1.58 -3.19
C HIS A 63 25.01 2.06 -4.47
N GLU A 64 24.24 2.53 -5.44
CA GLU A 64 24.74 3.03 -6.73
C GLU A 64 25.72 2.08 -7.45
N GLY A 65 25.46 0.75 -7.34
CA GLY A 65 26.27 -0.29 -7.98
C GLY A 65 27.52 -0.72 -7.21
N GLU A 66 27.80 -0.10 -6.06
CA GLU A 66 28.96 -0.42 -5.21
C GLU A 66 28.55 -1.06 -3.89
N ILE A 67 29.40 -1.94 -3.34
CA ILE A 67 29.24 -2.47 -1.98
C ILE A 67 29.79 -1.42 -1.02
N VAL A 68 28.89 -0.69 -0.32
CA VAL A 68 29.25 0.38 0.59
C VAL A 68 29.57 -0.12 2.01
N GLU A 69 29.04 -1.27 2.41
CA GLU A 69 29.30 -1.91 3.68
C GLU A 69 29.07 -3.41 3.62
N GLN A 70 29.89 -4.20 4.33
CA GLN A 70 29.66 -5.64 4.47
C GLN A 70 30.18 -6.15 5.82
N GLY A 71 29.54 -7.21 6.35
CA GLY A 71 29.94 -7.78 7.62
C GLY A 71 29.03 -8.90 8.10
N ALA A 72 29.27 -9.34 9.35
CA ALA A 72 28.33 -10.25 10.00
C ALA A 72 27.01 -9.52 10.30
N THR A 73 25.89 -10.16 10.05
CA THR A 73 24.57 -9.54 10.21
C THR A 73 24.35 -8.92 11.58
N PRO A 74 24.68 -9.58 12.73
CA PRO A 74 24.49 -8.99 14.05
C PRO A 74 25.35 -7.74 14.32
N GLU A 75 26.55 -7.67 13.73
CA GLU A 75 27.44 -6.54 13.91
C GLU A 75 26.94 -5.31 13.14
N LEU A 76 26.56 -5.52 11.88
CA LEU A 76 26.04 -4.45 11.03
C LEU A 76 24.72 -3.87 11.57
N LEU A 77 23.84 -4.72 12.10
CA LEU A 77 22.58 -4.26 12.68
C LEU A 77 22.76 -3.44 13.96
N ARG A 78 23.81 -3.74 14.78
CA ARG A 78 24.08 -2.99 16.01
C ARG A 78 24.81 -1.67 15.80
N GLY A 79 25.68 -1.61 14.80
CA GLY A 79 26.54 -0.46 14.60
C GLY A 79 26.94 -0.28 13.13
N PRO A 80 26.01 0.19 12.29
CA PRO A 80 26.32 0.50 10.90
C PRO A 80 27.37 1.61 10.84
N ARG A 81 28.36 1.43 9.99
CA ARG A 81 29.47 2.40 9.84
C ARG A 81 29.21 3.35 8.67
N HIS A 82 28.56 2.85 7.61
CA HIS A 82 28.27 3.67 6.45
C HIS A 82 26.97 4.45 6.64
N PRO A 83 26.92 5.77 6.32
CA PRO A 83 25.72 6.60 6.51
C PRO A 83 24.47 6.05 5.80
N TYR A 84 24.64 5.48 4.60
CA TYR A 84 23.54 4.86 3.85
C TYR A 84 22.95 3.65 4.60
N THR A 85 23.79 2.77 5.15
CA THR A 85 23.34 1.62 5.95
C THR A 85 22.58 2.09 7.21
N ALA A 86 23.09 3.12 7.88
CA ALA A 86 22.43 3.70 9.04
C ALA A 86 21.04 4.27 8.67
N ALA A 87 20.93 4.97 7.54
CA ALA A 87 19.67 5.50 7.03
C ALA A 87 18.68 4.38 6.67
N LEU A 88 19.14 3.29 6.00
CA LEU A 88 18.31 2.14 5.70
C LEU A 88 17.74 1.48 6.96
N LEU A 89 18.55 1.27 7.99
CA LEU A 89 18.12 0.66 9.24
C LEU A 89 17.13 1.55 10.00
N ALA A 90 17.38 2.87 10.03
CA ALA A 90 16.47 3.83 10.63
C ALA A 90 15.11 3.84 9.92
N ALA A 91 15.11 3.86 8.58
CA ALA A 91 13.89 3.82 7.76
C ALA A 91 13.11 2.50 7.92
N ALA A 92 13.82 1.37 8.06
CA ALA A 92 13.19 0.07 8.27
C ALA A 92 12.54 -0.09 9.66
N ALA A 93 12.92 0.72 10.64
CA ALA A 93 12.32 0.70 11.97
C ALA A 93 10.87 1.26 11.99
N LEU A 94 10.41 1.88 10.91
CA LEU A 94 9.08 2.50 10.71
C LEU A 94 8.39 2.88 12.03
N THR A 95 8.70 4.06 12.53
CA THR A 95 8.00 4.61 13.71
C THR A 95 6.65 5.21 13.33
N PRO A 96 5.65 5.18 14.22
CA PRO A 96 4.39 5.85 13.96
C PRO A 96 4.60 7.31 13.58
N LYS A 97 4.06 7.72 12.43
CA LYS A 97 4.22 9.09 11.88
C LYS A 97 3.11 10.03 12.34
N ARG A 98 2.07 9.49 12.97
CA ARG A 98 0.90 10.26 13.43
C ARG A 98 0.58 9.93 14.87
N VAL A 99 0.09 10.95 15.58
CA VAL A 99 -0.58 10.75 16.86
C VAL A 99 -2.01 10.32 16.57
N ALA A 100 -2.43 9.18 17.11
CA ALA A 100 -3.79 8.67 16.93
C ALA A 100 -4.82 9.75 17.31
N ARG A 101 -5.74 10.03 16.39
CA ARG A 101 -6.82 11.01 16.63
C ARG A 101 -8.04 10.30 17.21
N GLN A 102 -8.66 10.91 18.22
CA GLN A 102 -10.01 10.52 18.61
C GLN A 102 -10.98 10.99 17.53
N VAL A 103 -11.64 10.04 16.90
CA VAL A 103 -12.58 10.30 15.81
C VAL A 103 -13.90 10.79 16.41
N SER A 104 -14.19 12.09 16.31
CA SER A 104 -15.45 12.70 16.73
C SER A 104 -16.26 13.30 15.58
N SER A 105 -15.73 13.22 14.34
CA SER A 105 -16.35 13.77 13.15
C SER A 105 -17.28 12.75 12.47
N PRO A 106 -18.30 13.21 11.70
CA PRO A 106 -19.14 12.30 10.92
C PRO A 106 -18.31 11.52 9.88
N ALA A 107 -18.76 10.32 9.53
CA ALA A 107 -18.14 9.53 8.50
C ALA A 107 -18.24 10.23 7.13
N VAL A 108 -17.12 10.34 6.43
CA VAL A 108 -17.06 10.85 5.04
C VAL A 108 -17.23 9.74 4.01
N LEU A 109 -16.90 8.50 4.39
CA LEU A 109 -17.07 7.30 3.58
C LEU A 109 -17.65 6.19 4.47
N GLU A 110 -18.71 5.55 4.02
CA GLU A 110 -19.31 4.39 4.65
C GLU A 110 -19.61 3.30 3.62
N ALA A 111 -19.25 2.08 3.94
CA ALA A 111 -19.67 0.88 3.22
C ALA A 111 -20.45 0.02 4.20
N CYS A 112 -21.68 -0.36 3.84
CA CYS A 112 -22.58 -1.09 4.73
C CYS A 112 -23.08 -2.37 4.07
N GLY A 113 -22.80 -3.53 4.66
CA GLY A 113 -23.32 -4.83 4.24
C GLY A 113 -22.92 -5.23 2.82
N ILE A 114 -21.71 -4.91 2.40
CA ILE A 114 -21.25 -5.16 1.03
C ILE A 114 -21.06 -6.65 0.78
N ILE A 115 -21.75 -7.17 -0.27
CA ILE A 115 -21.51 -8.50 -0.82
C ILE A 115 -21.06 -8.35 -2.28
N ARG A 116 -19.94 -9.02 -2.63
CA ARG A 116 -19.44 -9.05 -4.00
C ARG A 116 -19.11 -10.48 -4.42
N ASP A 117 -19.85 -10.97 -5.42
CA ASP A 117 -19.68 -12.29 -6.03
C ASP A 117 -19.14 -12.14 -7.46
N TYR A 118 -18.18 -13.00 -7.82
CA TYR A 118 -17.67 -13.11 -9.19
C TYR A 118 -18.10 -14.42 -9.83
N PRO A 119 -18.54 -14.41 -11.10
CA PRO A 119 -18.88 -15.63 -11.83
C PRO A 119 -17.63 -16.49 -12.02
N ARG A 120 -17.72 -17.77 -11.70
CA ARG A 120 -16.67 -18.74 -12.05
C ARG A 120 -16.92 -19.32 -13.44
N ARG A 121 -15.86 -19.54 -14.22
CA ARG A 121 -15.95 -20.25 -15.49
C ARG A 121 -16.53 -21.65 -15.26
N ARG A 122 -17.52 -22.03 -16.07
CA ARG A 122 -18.10 -23.38 -16.06
C ARG A 122 -17.00 -24.41 -16.35
N ARG A 123 -16.78 -25.33 -15.43
CA ARG A 123 -15.89 -26.49 -15.63
C ARG A 123 -16.59 -27.63 -16.34
N SER A 124 -17.94 -27.60 -16.46
CA SER A 124 -18.76 -28.61 -17.09
C SER A 124 -19.94 -27.93 -17.78
N LEU A 125 -20.37 -28.47 -18.93
CA LEU A 125 -21.58 -28.03 -19.66
C LEU A 125 -22.87 -28.23 -18.83
N TRP A 126 -22.85 -29.12 -17.85
CA TRP A 126 -24.03 -29.56 -17.10
C TRP A 126 -24.13 -28.98 -15.66
N ARG A 127 -23.11 -28.35 -15.15
CA ARG A 127 -23.14 -27.75 -13.80
C ARG A 127 -22.61 -26.31 -13.82
N ALA A 128 -23.48 -25.38 -13.41
CA ALA A 128 -23.03 -24.03 -13.09
C ALA A 128 -22.08 -24.09 -11.87
N ALA A 129 -20.88 -23.52 -11.98
CA ALA A 129 -20.00 -23.36 -10.83
C ALA A 129 -20.62 -22.32 -9.88
N ALA A 130 -20.62 -22.58 -8.57
CA ALA A 130 -21.00 -21.57 -7.59
C ALA A 130 -20.12 -20.33 -7.74
N PRO A 131 -20.67 -19.12 -7.67
CA PRO A 131 -19.89 -17.89 -7.77
C PRO A 131 -18.83 -17.84 -6.66
N LEU A 132 -17.73 -17.14 -6.93
CA LEU A 132 -16.73 -16.85 -5.93
C LEU A 132 -17.20 -15.64 -5.13
N ARG A 133 -17.51 -15.84 -3.86
CA ARG A 133 -17.81 -14.73 -2.94
C ARG A 133 -16.49 -14.09 -2.50
N ALA A 134 -16.19 -12.94 -3.05
CA ALA A 134 -14.96 -12.22 -2.77
C ALA A 134 -15.11 -11.24 -1.59
N VAL A 135 -16.33 -10.71 -1.39
CA VAL A 135 -16.69 -9.88 -0.23
C VAL A 135 -18.01 -10.41 0.32
N ASP A 136 -18.08 -10.61 1.62
CA ASP A 136 -19.19 -11.28 2.31
C ASP A 136 -19.60 -10.48 3.55
N ASP A 137 -20.64 -9.66 3.39
CA ASP A 137 -21.26 -8.82 4.42
C ASP A 137 -20.26 -7.90 5.15
N VAL A 138 -19.50 -7.12 4.35
CA VAL A 138 -18.49 -6.21 4.89
C VAL A 138 -19.06 -4.82 5.12
N SER A 139 -18.81 -4.28 6.31
CA SER A 139 -19.08 -2.89 6.67
C SER A 139 -17.81 -2.22 7.16
N LEU A 140 -17.58 -0.97 6.75
CA LEU A 140 -16.49 -0.12 7.24
C LEU A 140 -16.86 1.36 7.11
N SER A 141 -16.19 2.18 7.89
CA SER A 141 -16.34 3.64 7.83
C SER A 141 -15.00 4.35 7.87
N VAL A 142 -14.92 5.52 7.25
CA VAL A 142 -13.76 6.42 7.31
C VAL A 142 -14.29 7.81 7.66
N HIS A 143 -13.66 8.47 8.63
CA HIS A 143 -14.06 9.79 9.09
C HIS A 143 -13.14 10.89 8.55
N ALA A 144 -13.58 12.15 8.59
CA ALA A 144 -12.79 13.27 8.08
C ALA A 144 -11.42 13.36 8.79
N GLY A 145 -10.35 13.43 7.98
CA GLY A 145 -8.98 13.49 8.47
C GLY A 145 -8.45 12.19 9.11
N GLU A 146 -9.25 11.10 9.12
CA GLU A 146 -8.84 9.79 9.63
C GLU A 146 -8.07 9.01 8.55
N THR A 147 -7.06 8.26 8.98
CA THR A 147 -6.42 7.23 8.15
C THR A 147 -6.87 5.85 8.63
N VAL A 148 -7.59 5.14 7.77
CA VAL A 148 -8.07 3.77 8.02
C VAL A 148 -7.25 2.79 7.21
N GLY A 149 -6.69 1.77 7.86
CA GLY A 149 -6.01 0.65 7.24
C GLY A 149 -6.97 -0.51 6.95
N LEU A 150 -6.86 -1.12 5.78
CA LEU A 150 -7.51 -2.38 5.42
C LEU A 150 -6.42 -3.41 5.12
N VAL A 151 -6.26 -4.40 5.99
CA VAL A 151 -5.19 -5.40 5.91
C VAL A 151 -5.73 -6.82 5.75
N GLY A 152 -4.88 -7.72 5.25
CA GLY A 152 -5.18 -9.14 5.08
C GLY A 152 -4.30 -9.77 4.00
N GLU A 153 -4.32 -11.10 3.87
CA GLU A 153 -3.59 -11.85 2.84
C GLU A 153 -3.99 -11.46 1.42
N SER A 154 -3.13 -11.82 0.45
CA SER A 154 -3.51 -11.78 -0.96
C SER A 154 -4.74 -12.67 -1.20
N GLY A 155 -5.72 -12.15 -1.93
CA GLY A 155 -7.00 -12.87 -2.15
C GLY A 155 -8.01 -12.80 -1.01
N SER A 156 -7.77 -12.08 0.08
CA SER A 156 -8.75 -11.90 1.17
C SER A 156 -9.99 -11.08 0.77
N GLY A 157 -9.97 -10.37 -0.39
CA GLY A 157 -11.09 -9.59 -0.90
C GLY A 157 -10.89 -8.07 -0.87
N LYS A 158 -9.75 -7.56 -0.36
CA LYS A 158 -9.47 -6.11 -0.20
C LYS A 158 -9.65 -5.31 -1.49
N SER A 159 -9.00 -5.72 -2.58
CA SER A 159 -9.10 -5.01 -3.87
C SER A 159 -10.51 -5.11 -4.48
N SER A 160 -11.25 -6.20 -4.21
CA SER A 160 -12.66 -6.32 -4.61
C SER A 160 -13.56 -5.36 -3.85
N LEU A 161 -13.35 -5.25 -2.54
CA LEU A 161 -14.06 -4.27 -1.69
C LEU A 161 -13.72 -2.85 -2.13
N LEU A 162 -12.43 -2.56 -2.36
CA LEU A 162 -11.99 -1.25 -2.82
C LEU A 162 -12.63 -0.84 -4.15
N LYS A 163 -12.73 -1.75 -5.12
CA LYS A 163 -13.41 -1.47 -6.40
C LYS A 163 -14.89 -1.14 -6.23
N VAL A 164 -15.57 -1.76 -5.27
CA VAL A 164 -16.96 -1.42 -4.92
C VAL A 164 -17.00 -0.04 -4.25
N ILE A 165 -16.12 0.23 -3.29
CA ILE A 165 -16.01 1.52 -2.60
C ILE A 165 -15.74 2.67 -3.58
N LEU A 166 -14.93 2.45 -4.62
CA LEU A 166 -14.64 3.43 -5.66
C LEU A 166 -15.74 3.51 -6.74
N ALA A 167 -16.84 2.78 -6.59
CA ALA A 167 -17.91 2.65 -7.59
C ALA A 167 -17.41 2.23 -8.99
N LEU A 168 -16.30 1.47 -9.04
CA LEU A 168 -15.78 0.84 -10.27
C LEU A 168 -16.53 -0.45 -10.57
N GLU A 169 -17.00 -1.14 -9.53
CA GLU A 169 -17.82 -2.35 -9.64
C GLU A 169 -19.06 -2.22 -8.75
N ARG A 170 -20.13 -2.95 -9.14
CA ARG A 170 -21.37 -3.00 -8.35
C ARG A 170 -21.29 -4.12 -7.33
N SER A 171 -21.80 -3.90 -6.13
CA SER A 171 -22.11 -4.96 -5.17
C SER A 171 -23.40 -5.68 -5.54
N GLN A 172 -23.57 -6.92 -5.07
CA GLN A 172 -24.85 -7.62 -5.14
C GLN A 172 -25.82 -7.12 -4.07
N THR A 173 -25.30 -6.79 -2.88
CA THR A 173 -26.04 -6.18 -1.77
C THR A 173 -25.19 -5.13 -1.08
N GLY A 174 -25.82 -4.38 -0.20
CA GLY A 174 -25.18 -3.30 0.54
C GLY A 174 -25.10 -2.01 -0.26
N GLN A 175 -24.61 -0.98 0.39
CA GLN A 175 -24.49 0.38 -0.16
C GLN A 175 -23.21 1.05 0.28
N VAL A 176 -22.68 1.91 -0.60
CA VAL A 176 -21.60 2.83 -0.27
C VAL A 176 -22.18 4.24 -0.20
N ARG A 177 -21.82 4.99 0.83
CA ARG A 177 -22.13 6.40 0.97
C ARG A 177 -20.85 7.22 1.03
N LEU A 178 -20.85 8.32 0.32
CA LEU A 178 -19.76 9.29 0.31
C LEU A 178 -20.34 10.67 0.63
N LEU A 179 -19.84 11.31 1.69
CA LEU A 179 -20.38 12.58 2.19
C LEU A 179 -21.88 12.52 2.51
N GLY A 180 -22.35 11.37 3.03
CA GLY A 180 -23.75 11.12 3.38
C GLY A 180 -24.65 10.75 2.18
N GLU A 181 -24.16 10.79 0.94
CA GLU A 181 -24.93 10.47 -0.25
C GLU A 181 -24.59 9.08 -0.80
N GLU A 182 -25.57 8.40 -1.40
CA GLU A 182 -25.33 7.12 -2.05
C GLU A 182 -24.32 7.28 -3.19
N PHE A 183 -23.28 6.44 -3.16
CA PHE A 183 -22.21 6.42 -4.14
C PHE A 183 -22.18 5.07 -4.86
N SER A 184 -22.78 5.03 -6.03
CA SER A 184 -22.81 3.83 -6.86
C SER A 184 -22.63 4.18 -8.33
N SER A 185 -22.22 3.20 -9.14
CA SER A 185 -22.05 3.39 -10.59
C SER A 185 -23.36 3.71 -11.34
N ALA A 186 -24.52 3.57 -10.67
CA ALA A 186 -25.84 3.88 -11.22
C ALA A 186 -26.37 5.25 -10.74
N ALA A 187 -25.71 5.89 -9.76
CA ALA A 187 -26.17 7.15 -9.20
C ALA A 187 -25.99 8.31 -10.19
N GLY A 188 -27.02 9.15 -10.31
CA GLY A 188 -26.99 10.34 -11.19
C GLY A 188 -25.94 11.39 -10.79
N ASN A 189 -25.46 11.35 -9.55
CA ASN A 189 -24.46 12.26 -8.98
C ASN A 189 -23.03 11.69 -9.01
N LEU A 190 -22.80 10.57 -9.69
CA LEU A 190 -21.54 9.84 -9.74
C LEU A 190 -20.33 10.73 -10.09
N HIS A 191 -20.49 11.61 -11.07
CA HIS A 191 -19.42 12.50 -11.52
C HIS A 191 -18.97 13.46 -10.43
N ARG A 192 -19.93 14.04 -9.68
CA ARG A 192 -19.65 14.94 -8.55
C ARG A 192 -19.00 14.21 -7.38
N LEU A 193 -19.48 13.01 -7.06
CA LEU A 193 -18.94 12.23 -5.95
C LEU A 193 -17.56 11.64 -6.28
N ARG A 194 -17.28 11.28 -7.53
CA ARG A 194 -15.93 10.87 -7.95
C ARG A 194 -14.87 11.95 -7.75
N ARG A 195 -15.24 13.22 -7.78
CA ARG A 195 -14.34 14.30 -7.41
C ARG A 195 -13.94 14.23 -5.93
N ALA A 196 -14.87 13.84 -5.04
CA ALA A 196 -14.65 13.81 -3.60
C ALA A 196 -13.85 12.56 -3.13
N ILE A 197 -13.72 11.52 -3.98
CA ILE A 197 -12.90 10.35 -3.72
C ILE A 197 -11.94 10.11 -4.88
N GLN A 198 -10.66 10.00 -4.58
CA GLN A 198 -9.61 9.71 -5.55
C GLN A 198 -8.86 8.45 -5.15
N ALA A 199 -8.14 7.83 -6.10
CA ALA A 199 -7.38 6.61 -5.84
C ALA A 199 -5.94 6.74 -6.33
N VAL A 200 -5.02 6.14 -5.56
CA VAL A 200 -3.62 5.92 -5.94
C VAL A 200 -3.39 4.42 -5.93
N PHE A 201 -3.08 3.84 -7.10
CA PHE A 201 -2.90 2.41 -7.29
C PHE A 201 -1.43 1.99 -7.13
N GLN A 202 -1.20 0.69 -7.00
CA GLN A 202 0.09 0.05 -6.73
C GLN A 202 1.18 0.40 -7.75
N ASP A 203 0.85 0.47 -9.04
CA ASP A 203 1.78 0.84 -10.10
C ASP A 203 1.39 2.20 -10.70
N PRO A 204 1.99 3.29 -10.21
CA PRO A 204 1.73 4.62 -10.77
C PRO A 204 2.18 4.73 -12.23
N TYR A 205 3.29 4.07 -12.60
CA TYR A 205 3.81 4.14 -13.97
C TYR A 205 2.88 3.47 -14.98
N GLY A 206 2.33 2.30 -14.65
CA GLY A 206 1.32 1.62 -15.47
C GLY A 206 0.00 2.39 -15.60
N SER A 207 -0.23 3.38 -14.72
CA SER A 207 -1.40 4.28 -14.77
C SER A 207 -1.16 5.57 -15.55
N PHE A 208 0.08 5.84 -15.99
CA PHE A 208 0.44 7.05 -16.73
C PHE A 208 0.55 6.78 -18.23
N ASP A 209 0.02 7.68 -19.06
CA ASP A 209 0.39 7.71 -20.46
C ASP A 209 1.84 8.24 -20.57
N PRO A 210 2.81 7.44 -21.08
CA PRO A 210 4.21 7.84 -21.11
C PRO A 210 4.51 9.03 -22.05
N LYS A 211 3.55 9.42 -22.89
CA LYS A 211 3.63 10.57 -23.81
C LYS A 211 3.08 11.86 -23.21
N TRP A 212 2.45 11.79 -22.04
CA TRP A 212 1.88 12.96 -21.40
C TRP A 212 2.89 13.61 -20.47
N THR A 213 2.91 14.95 -20.48
CA THR A 213 3.66 15.71 -19.47
C THR A 213 3.02 15.55 -18.09
N VAL A 214 3.81 15.79 -17.05
CA VAL A 214 3.34 15.78 -15.66
C VAL A 214 2.13 16.69 -15.46
N GLU A 215 2.14 17.89 -16.06
CA GLU A 215 0.98 18.79 -16.07
C GLU A 215 -0.28 18.09 -16.56
N ARG A 216 -0.20 17.39 -17.70
CA ARG A 216 -1.34 16.72 -18.29
C ARG A 216 -1.82 15.56 -17.43
N LEU A 217 -0.89 14.77 -16.85
CA LEU A 217 -1.20 13.67 -15.93
C LEU A 217 -1.90 14.17 -14.67
N ILE A 218 -1.37 15.19 -14.02
CA ILE A 218 -1.93 15.74 -12.79
C ILE A 218 -3.31 16.34 -13.01
N THR A 219 -3.54 16.98 -14.15
CA THR A 219 -4.80 17.64 -14.46
C THR A 219 -5.83 16.73 -15.15
N GLU A 220 -5.51 15.46 -15.36
CA GLU A 220 -6.49 14.49 -15.88
C GLU A 220 -7.82 14.54 -15.11
N PRO A 221 -7.86 14.53 -13.74
CA PRO A 221 -9.12 14.57 -13.01
C PRO A 221 -9.93 15.87 -13.14
N PHE A 222 -9.42 16.90 -13.82
CA PHE A 222 -10.19 18.14 -14.05
C PHE A 222 -11.47 17.93 -14.87
N PHE A 223 -11.57 16.81 -15.61
CA PHE A 223 -12.84 16.47 -16.27
C PHE A 223 -13.99 16.24 -15.27
N LEU A 224 -13.69 15.99 -14.00
CA LEU A 224 -14.68 15.86 -12.92
C LEU A 224 -15.18 17.24 -12.40
N LEU A 225 -14.58 18.33 -12.82
CA LEU A 225 -14.95 19.69 -12.41
C LEU A 225 -15.98 20.26 -13.37
N ASN A 226 -17.06 20.88 -12.86
CA ASN A 226 -18.03 21.57 -13.69
C ASN A 226 -17.42 22.74 -14.47
N ALA A 227 -16.43 23.41 -13.85
CA ALA A 227 -15.66 24.50 -14.46
C ALA A 227 -14.16 24.25 -14.20
N PRO A 228 -13.48 23.51 -15.09
CA PRO A 228 -12.05 23.24 -14.91
C PRO A 228 -11.24 24.55 -15.03
N PRO A 229 -10.25 24.76 -14.14
CA PRO A 229 -9.42 25.96 -14.14
C PRO A 229 -8.63 26.07 -15.46
N GLN A 230 -8.48 27.31 -15.95
CA GLN A 230 -7.78 27.61 -17.19
C GLN A 230 -6.69 28.67 -16.98
N GLY A 231 -5.79 28.81 -17.94
CA GLY A 231 -4.78 29.87 -17.98
C GLY A 231 -3.93 29.96 -16.71
N ALA A 232 -3.87 31.12 -16.09
CA ALA A 232 -3.05 31.38 -14.91
C ALA A 232 -3.50 30.55 -13.68
N GLU A 233 -4.82 30.41 -13.48
CA GLU A 233 -5.35 29.61 -12.34
C GLU A 233 -4.99 28.14 -12.46
N ARG A 234 -5.05 27.54 -13.64
CA ARG A 234 -4.60 26.17 -13.89
C ARG A 234 -3.13 26.01 -13.51
N ARG A 235 -2.26 26.90 -14.00
CA ARG A 235 -0.82 26.87 -13.68
C ARG A 235 -0.57 27.01 -12.17
N ARG A 236 -1.28 27.92 -11.52
CA ARG A 236 -1.18 28.10 -10.06
C ARG A 236 -1.53 26.83 -9.29
N ARG A 237 -2.64 26.17 -9.62
CA ARG A 237 -3.05 24.91 -8.96
C ARG A 237 -2.04 23.79 -9.17
N ILE A 238 -1.50 23.67 -10.39
CA ILE A 238 -0.44 22.68 -10.68
C ILE A 238 0.80 22.94 -9.84
N ALA A 239 1.27 24.19 -9.80
CA ALA A 239 2.43 24.54 -8.99
C ALA A 239 2.22 24.23 -7.51
N VAL A 240 1.07 24.62 -6.94
CA VAL A 240 0.74 24.35 -5.54
C VAL A 240 0.73 22.85 -5.23
N VAL A 241 0.11 22.02 -6.07
CA VAL A 241 0.04 20.58 -5.78
C VAL A 241 1.40 19.90 -5.97
N LEU A 242 2.21 20.32 -6.93
CA LEU A 242 3.58 19.82 -7.09
C LEU A 242 4.44 20.16 -5.86
N GLU A 243 4.39 21.40 -5.38
CA GLU A 243 5.08 21.81 -4.16
C GLU A 243 4.60 21.05 -2.93
N GLN A 244 3.30 20.78 -2.81
CA GLN A 244 2.73 19.99 -1.72
C GLN A 244 3.32 18.57 -1.65
N VAL A 245 3.64 17.97 -2.79
CA VAL A 245 4.28 16.64 -2.85
C VAL A 245 5.80 16.71 -2.92
N GLY A 246 6.42 17.90 -2.77
CA GLY A 246 7.87 18.09 -2.75
C GLY A 246 8.52 18.02 -4.14
N LEU A 247 7.79 18.37 -5.19
CA LEU A 247 8.28 18.54 -6.55
C LEU A 247 8.31 20.02 -6.94
N SER A 248 9.10 20.36 -7.97
CA SER A 248 9.17 21.72 -8.47
C SER A 248 8.04 22.02 -9.47
N ALA A 249 7.56 23.26 -9.49
CA ALA A 249 6.63 23.71 -10.53
C ALA A 249 7.21 23.55 -11.95
N ALA A 250 8.54 23.61 -12.12
CA ALA A 250 9.22 23.38 -13.39
C ALA A 250 9.09 21.95 -13.90
N ASP A 251 8.85 20.97 -13.01
CA ASP A 251 8.66 19.57 -13.37
C ASP A 251 7.37 19.31 -14.16
N ALA A 252 6.43 20.28 -14.18
CA ALA A 252 5.15 20.17 -14.88
C ALA A 252 5.30 19.83 -16.37
N GLN A 253 6.38 20.25 -17.01
CA GLN A 253 6.60 20.05 -18.45
C GLN A 253 7.39 18.80 -18.79
N ARG A 254 7.93 18.09 -17.80
CA ARG A 254 8.71 16.87 -17.97
C ARG A 254 7.81 15.65 -18.21
N LEU A 255 8.41 14.60 -18.74
CA LEU A 255 7.74 13.32 -19.02
C LEU A 255 7.95 12.31 -17.86
N PRO A 256 7.03 11.37 -17.62
CA PRO A 256 7.12 10.45 -16.49
C PRO A 256 8.39 9.61 -16.43
N HIS A 257 8.99 9.27 -17.56
CA HIS A 257 10.21 8.46 -17.61
C HIS A 257 11.47 9.21 -17.14
N GLU A 258 11.42 10.53 -17.01
CA GLU A 258 12.50 11.37 -16.50
C GLU A 258 12.55 11.43 -14.96
N PHE A 259 11.65 10.69 -14.27
CA PHE A 259 11.51 10.69 -12.82
C PHE A 259 11.86 9.34 -12.22
N SER A 260 12.39 9.33 -11.00
CA SER A 260 12.58 8.14 -10.18
C SER A 260 11.24 7.51 -9.75
N GLY A 261 11.27 6.29 -9.23
CA GLY A 261 10.07 5.61 -8.71
C GLY A 261 9.34 6.41 -7.63
N GLY A 262 10.06 6.97 -6.68
CA GLY A 262 9.49 7.80 -5.61
C GLY A 262 8.88 9.12 -6.12
N GLU A 263 9.52 9.78 -7.09
CA GLU A 263 8.97 10.99 -7.72
C GLU A 263 7.71 10.68 -8.53
N ARG A 264 7.67 9.55 -9.24
CA ARG A 264 6.44 9.09 -9.93
C ARG A 264 5.30 8.84 -8.94
N GLN A 265 5.61 8.28 -7.77
CA GLN A 265 4.61 8.13 -6.71
C GLN A 265 4.09 9.49 -6.23
N ARG A 266 4.97 10.49 -6.06
CA ARG A 266 4.58 11.87 -5.73
C ARG A 266 3.68 12.49 -6.81
N ILE A 267 3.95 12.24 -8.09
CA ILE A 267 3.09 12.68 -9.21
C ILE A 267 1.70 12.02 -9.12
N ALA A 268 1.61 10.72 -8.80
CA ALA A 268 0.33 10.02 -8.62
C ALA A 268 -0.48 10.59 -7.44
N ILE A 269 0.20 10.93 -6.34
CA ILE A 269 -0.41 11.59 -5.18
C ILE A 269 -0.89 13.00 -5.57
N ALA A 270 -0.08 13.76 -6.30
CA ALA A 270 -0.45 15.09 -6.81
C ALA A 270 -1.69 15.03 -7.71
N ARG A 271 -1.78 14.02 -8.61
CA ARG A 271 -2.96 13.78 -9.44
C ARG A 271 -4.22 13.52 -8.59
N ALA A 272 -4.09 12.78 -7.51
CA ALA A 272 -5.21 12.52 -6.60
C ALA A 272 -5.62 13.79 -5.83
N LEU A 273 -4.67 14.63 -5.44
CA LEU A 273 -4.90 15.84 -4.64
C LEU A 273 -5.47 17.03 -5.43
N ILE A 274 -5.25 17.10 -6.74
CA ILE A 274 -5.55 18.30 -7.56
C ILE A 274 -7.05 18.68 -7.53
N THR A 275 -7.93 17.74 -7.26
CA THR A 275 -9.38 17.94 -7.15
C THR A 275 -9.84 18.30 -5.72
N GLU A 276 -8.91 18.38 -4.77
CA GLU A 276 -9.19 18.62 -3.35
C GLU A 276 -10.22 17.58 -2.81
N PRO A 277 -9.91 16.27 -2.86
CA PRO A 277 -10.84 15.22 -2.47
C PRO A 277 -11.05 15.18 -0.95
N ALA A 278 -12.21 14.70 -0.52
CA ALA A 278 -12.46 14.40 0.90
C ALA A 278 -11.77 13.09 1.34
N VAL A 279 -11.61 12.13 0.40
CA VAL A 279 -11.03 10.81 0.65
C VAL A 279 -10.03 10.46 -0.45
N ILE A 280 -8.89 9.90 -0.06
CA ILE A 280 -7.97 9.24 -1.01
C ILE A 280 -7.84 7.77 -0.61
N ALA A 281 -8.11 6.88 -1.55
CA ALA A 281 -7.90 5.45 -1.39
C ALA A 281 -6.54 5.04 -1.97
N PHE A 282 -5.71 4.39 -1.17
CA PHE A 282 -4.41 3.87 -1.56
C PHE A 282 -4.49 2.35 -1.67
N ASP A 283 -4.27 1.80 -2.88
CA ASP A 283 -4.23 0.36 -3.12
C ASP A 283 -2.76 -0.08 -3.28
N GLU A 284 -2.17 -0.60 -2.22
CA GLU A 284 -0.77 -1.06 -2.17
C GLU A 284 0.25 -0.03 -2.69
N ALA A 285 -0.07 1.26 -2.56
CA ALA A 285 0.62 2.36 -3.22
C ALA A 285 2.10 2.55 -2.82
N VAL A 286 2.58 1.92 -1.75
CA VAL A 286 3.97 2.00 -1.29
C VAL A 286 4.71 0.66 -1.30
N SER A 287 4.06 -0.42 -1.75
CA SER A 287 4.62 -1.78 -1.68
C SER A 287 5.81 -1.99 -2.63
N ALA A 288 5.82 -1.31 -3.77
CA ALA A 288 6.88 -1.41 -4.78
C ALA A 288 8.07 -0.46 -4.54
N LEU A 289 8.04 0.33 -3.46
CA LEU A 289 9.09 1.28 -3.13
C LEU A 289 10.14 0.63 -2.23
N ASP A 290 11.40 0.99 -2.42
CA ASP A 290 12.44 0.66 -1.46
C ASP A 290 12.18 1.31 -0.08
N VAL A 291 12.90 0.86 0.92
CA VAL A 291 12.66 1.22 2.34
C VAL A 291 12.75 2.73 2.58
N LEU A 292 13.74 3.41 2.00
CA LEU A 292 13.95 4.85 2.17
C LEU A 292 12.86 5.67 1.50
N LEU A 293 12.54 5.34 0.25
CA LEU A 293 11.47 6.02 -0.50
C LEU A 293 10.11 5.77 0.15
N ARG A 294 9.86 4.57 0.66
CA ARG A 294 8.64 4.23 1.39
C ARG A 294 8.48 5.11 2.62
N GLU A 295 9.53 5.26 3.43
CA GLU A 295 9.50 6.13 4.60
C GLU A 295 9.18 7.58 4.23
N GLN A 296 9.86 8.12 3.23
CA GLN A 296 9.63 9.49 2.74
C GLN A 296 8.19 9.72 2.25
N ILE A 297 7.61 8.75 1.54
CA ILE A 297 6.22 8.84 1.08
C ILE A 297 5.24 8.75 2.25
N LEU A 298 5.47 7.87 3.23
CA LEU A 298 4.60 7.77 4.41
C LEU A 298 4.64 9.06 5.24
N GLU A 299 5.82 9.68 5.38
CA GLU A 299 5.96 10.97 6.04
C GLU A 299 5.22 12.08 5.29
N LEU A 300 5.38 12.15 3.97
CA LEU A 300 4.63 13.08 3.12
C LEU A 300 3.12 12.91 3.30
N LEU A 301 2.61 11.67 3.26
CA LEU A 301 1.18 11.39 3.43
C LEU A 301 0.67 11.79 4.81
N ALA A 302 1.46 11.58 5.88
CA ALA A 302 1.10 12.00 7.21
C ALA A 302 0.97 13.53 7.31
N GLN A 303 1.94 14.28 6.75
CA GLN A 303 1.91 15.74 6.67
C GLN A 303 0.73 16.27 5.86
N LEU A 304 0.45 15.65 4.70
CA LEU A 304 -0.67 16.03 3.84
C LEU A 304 -2.03 15.78 4.52
N ALA A 305 -2.20 14.64 5.19
CA ALA A 305 -3.42 14.33 5.93
C ALA A 305 -3.69 15.36 7.04
N GLU A 306 -2.64 15.80 7.73
CA GLU A 306 -2.76 16.80 8.79
C GLU A 306 -3.08 18.20 8.25
N ARG A 307 -2.37 18.63 7.20
CA ARG A 307 -2.51 19.97 6.62
C ARG A 307 -3.82 20.18 5.86
N LEU A 308 -4.26 19.14 5.13
CA LEU A 308 -5.41 19.21 4.23
C LEU A 308 -6.68 18.62 4.84
N ASN A 309 -6.60 17.99 6.01
CA ASN A 309 -7.69 17.26 6.68
C ASN A 309 -8.37 16.23 5.75
N VAL A 310 -7.61 15.65 4.82
CA VAL A 310 -8.09 14.62 3.90
C VAL A 310 -8.08 13.26 4.60
N ALA A 311 -9.12 12.47 4.37
CA ALA A 311 -9.22 11.12 4.92
C ALA A 311 -8.53 10.11 4.00
N TYR A 312 -7.91 9.07 4.59
CA TYR A 312 -7.28 8.00 3.82
C TYR A 312 -7.92 6.65 4.10
N LEU A 313 -8.14 5.88 3.04
CA LEU A 313 -8.38 4.44 3.10
C LEU A 313 -7.13 3.74 2.53
N PHE A 314 -6.34 3.14 3.39
CA PHE A 314 -5.05 2.55 3.02
C PHE A 314 -5.18 1.02 2.96
N VAL A 315 -5.17 0.44 1.75
CA VAL A 315 -5.20 -1.00 1.53
C VAL A 315 -3.77 -1.51 1.39
N SER A 316 -3.37 -2.44 2.24
CA SER A 316 -2.03 -3.03 2.21
C SER A 316 -2.02 -4.45 2.76
N HIS A 317 -1.06 -5.25 2.31
CA HIS A 317 -0.68 -6.51 2.97
C HIS A 317 0.49 -6.30 3.96
N ASP A 318 1.15 -5.14 3.92
CA ASP A 318 2.25 -4.79 4.83
C ASP A 318 1.71 -4.15 6.12
N LEU A 319 1.73 -4.95 7.19
CA LEU A 319 1.28 -4.52 8.51
C LEU A 319 2.14 -3.41 9.12
N GLN A 320 3.43 -3.34 8.78
CA GLN A 320 4.32 -2.30 9.30
C GLN A 320 3.95 -0.93 8.73
N VAL A 321 3.62 -0.88 7.43
CA VAL A 321 3.12 0.33 6.77
C VAL A 321 1.84 0.81 7.45
N ILE A 322 0.88 -0.09 7.67
CA ILE A 322 -0.39 0.28 8.32
C ILE A 322 -0.17 0.76 9.76
N ARG A 323 0.69 0.09 10.52
CA ARG A 323 1.05 0.50 11.87
C ARG A 323 1.68 1.90 11.92
N ALA A 324 2.42 2.28 10.88
CA ALA A 324 3.09 3.57 10.81
C ALA A 324 2.15 4.74 10.50
N ILE A 325 1.05 4.50 9.75
CA ILE A 325 0.23 5.61 9.22
C ILE A 325 -1.24 5.58 9.66
N ALA A 326 -1.82 4.41 9.97
CA ALA A 326 -3.25 4.28 10.22
C ALA A 326 -3.62 4.58 11.68
N ASP A 327 -4.74 5.29 11.87
CA ASP A 327 -5.36 5.54 13.17
C ASP A 327 -6.16 4.31 13.62
N ARG A 328 -6.87 3.67 12.67
CA ARG A 328 -7.72 2.51 12.87
C ARG A 328 -7.50 1.49 11.77
N VAL A 329 -7.70 0.20 12.08
CA VAL A 329 -7.47 -0.89 11.13
C VAL A 329 -8.65 -1.85 11.09
N TYR A 330 -8.95 -2.34 9.89
CA TYR A 330 -9.83 -3.46 9.60
C TYR A 330 -8.99 -4.62 9.09
N VAL A 331 -9.13 -5.79 9.70
CA VAL A 331 -8.46 -7.03 9.28
C VAL A 331 -9.44 -7.87 8.50
N MET A 332 -9.09 -8.18 7.24
CA MET A 332 -9.97 -8.91 6.33
C MET A 332 -9.42 -10.30 6.02
N GLN A 333 -10.26 -11.32 6.22
CA GLN A 333 -9.96 -12.71 5.88
C GLN A 333 -11.15 -13.34 5.14
N GLN A 334 -10.87 -14.03 4.02
CA GLN A 334 -11.87 -14.78 3.25
C GLN A 334 -13.16 -13.99 2.97
N GLY A 335 -13.01 -12.73 2.59
CA GLY A 335 -14.14 -11.86 2.25
C GLY A 335 -14.81 -11.15 3.41
N ARG A 336 -14.43 -11.38 4.65
CA ARG A 336 -15.05 -10.82 5.86
C ARG A 336 -14.08 -9.98 6.69
N ILE A 337 -14.59 -8.97 7.39
CA ILE A 337 -13.85 -8.32 8.47
C ILE A 337 -13.89 -9.23 9.69
N VAL A 338 -12.72 -9.64 10.15
CA VAL A 338 -12.57 -10.56 11.31
C VAL A 338 -12.17 -9.82 12.57
N GLU A 339 -11.56 -8.65 12.44
CA GLU A 339 -11.19 -7.79 13.56
C GLU A 339 -11.12 -6.33 13.12
N GLU A 340 -11.50 -5.41 14.01
CA GLU A 340 -11.37 -3.97 13.83
C GLU A 340 -11.04 -3.27 15.16
N GLY A 341 -10.39 -2.13 15.08
CA GLY A 341 -10.06 -1.33 16.25
C GLY A 341 -9.04 -0.23 15.97
N SER A 342 -8.65 0.47 17.02
CA SER A 342 -7.49 1.37 16.91
C SER A 342 -6.25 0.55 16.54
N THR A 343 -5.38 1.12 15.71
CA THR A 343 -4.14 0.45 15.29
C THR A 343 -3.35 -0.04 16.50
N GLU A 344 -3.22 0.79 17.52
CA GLU A 344 -2.51 0.41 18.75
C GLU A 344 -3.14 -0.83 19.41
N SER A 345 -4.47 -0.87 19.58
CA SER A 345 -5.15 -1.97 20.26
C SER A 345 -5.04 -3.30 19.50
N VAL A 346 -5.22 -3.26 18.17
CA VAL A 346 -5.17 -4.46 17.33
C VAL A 346 -3.76 -5.04 17.26
N PHE A 347 -2.73 -4.17 17.22
CA PHE A 347 -1.33 -4.64 17.19
C PHE A 347 -0.79 -5.05 18.55
N ALA A 348 -1.23 -4.44 19.66
CA ALA A 348 -0.78 -4.78 21.01
C ALA A 348 -1.51 -5.99 21.58
N SER A 349 -2.80 -6.16 21.27
CA SER A 349 -3.67 -7.18 21.85
C SER A 349 -4.66 -7.73 20.82
N PRO A 350 -4.16 -8.41 19.74
CA PRO A 350 -5.03 -8.98 18.72
C PRO A 350 -5.93 -10.07 19.32
N ARG A 351 -7.23 -10.00 19.00
CA ARG A 351 -8.24 -10.93 19.54
C ARG A 351 -8.48 -12.12 18.63
N HIS A 352 -8.51 -11.89 17.32
CA HIS A 352 -8.78 -12.93 16.34
C HIS A 352 -7.51 -13.75 16.04
N ALA A 353 -7.61 -15.08 15.97
CA ALA A 353 -6.47 -15.98 15.72
C ALA A 353 -5.72 -15.66 14.41
N TYR A 354 -6.44 -15.24 13.38
CA TYR A 354 -5.85 -14.83 12.12
C TYR A 354 -5.00 -13.55 12.26
N THR A 355 -5.48 -12.55 13.00
CA THR A 355 -4.71 -11.32 13.28
C THR A 355 -3.44 -11.63 14.05
N GLN A 356 -3.53 -12.53 15.04
CA GLN A 356 -2.37 -13.02 15.80
C GLN A 356 -1.34 -13.69 14.87
N ALA A 357 -1.82 -14.55 13.95
CA ALA A 357 -0.96 -15.21 12.97
C ALA A 357 -0.29 -14.21 12.02
N LEU A 358 -1.03 -13.22 11.51
CA LEU A 358 -0.49 -12.15 10.64
C LEU A 358 0.61 -11.35 11.34
N ILE A 359 0.37 -10.92 12.59
CA ILE A 359 1.33 -10.13 13.36
C ILE A 359 2.56 -10.96 13.73
N ALA A 360 2.37 -12.26 14.07
CA ALA A 360 3.46 -13.18 14.37
C ALA A 360 4.32 -13.52 13.14
N ALA A 361 3.71 -13.56 11.95
CA ALA A 361 4.41 -13.83 10.69
C ALA A 361 5.16 -12.60 10.15
N THR A 362 4.82 -11.39 10.60
CA THR A 362 5.47 -10.16 10.14
C THR A 362 6.95 -10.14 10.57
N PRO A 363 7.89 -10.04 9.61
CA PRO A 363 9.31 -9.97 9.92
C PRO A 363 9.61 -8.73 10.78
N LYS A 364 10.42 -8.93 11.81
CA LYS A 364 10.83 -7.83 12.72
C LYS A 364 12.34 -7.69 12.67
N LEU A 365 12.82 -6.46 12.60
CA LEU A 365 14.21 -6.21 12.92
C LEU A 365 14.43 -6.52 14.41
N PRO A 366 15.52 -7.21 14.79
CA PRO A 366 15.88 -7.34 16.18
C PRO A 366 16.12 -5.93 16.74
N VAL A 367 15.22 -5.49 17.61
CA VAL A 367 15.38 -4.22 18.34
C VAL A 367 16.42 -4.46 19.43
N ASN A 368 17.45 -3.62 19.46
CA ASN A 368 18.41 -3.58 20.58
C ASN A 368 17.76 -3.03 21.84
#